data_073a161516f31c5b3486cf3873b121af
#
_entry.id   073a161516f31c5b3486cf3873b121af
#
_cell.length_a   1.000
_cell.length_b   1.000
_cell.length_c   1.000
_cell.angle_alpha   90.00
_cell.angle_beta   90.00
_cell.angle_gamma   90.00
#
_symmetry.space_group_name_H-M   'P 1'
#
loop_
_entity.id
_entity.type
_entity.pdbx_description
1 polymer ?
#
loop_
_entity_poly.entity_id
_entity_poly.type
_entity_poly.pdbx_seq_one_letter_code
_entity_poly.pdbx_strand_id
1 'polypeptide(L)'
;MKLKTLSLLITGALFGAAVMPAQANNEAMMNLLKVLRDQGTITEENYKLLIDAAKADKESSDDVASKVTKVEEEASKVKITTKGKLKFTGDNWSFQPIGRVMWDAIDTDEDGSGVDDFQGTELRRARLGFQGSIYDWGYKFEGDFTTGDTSIKDAYVSYGTTLNDIKTGIKLGQSHIPFGLNTKISSKYMTFMDRPWFADSSISPARESGAVVALAAKDYKWTLATGLTNGTLDDGFTDNNGSTLSVRGSYVPYMKDKNHLLQVGAGYLTKGGGDTFKYEQRLVSHKDKMKWLSTKPVGKIDGSHAYTIDAMGVYGPFHAMAEYNDYTIEQDIARDIDITGYAVEAGYFLTGESLKWKKGYTSGITPKSPYGAWQIAARFETLEIDESLLKDEADKWTAGVNYYPTQNTRLMLNYDKVTDLKVNGINRKFEPSSVKFRAQAYW
;
A
#
# COMPACT_ATOMS: atom_id res chain seq x y z
N MET A 1 -30.03 -11.37 5.21
CA MET A 1 -29.63 -12.74 4.83
C MET A 1 -28.12 -12.87 5.05
N LYS A 2 -27.68 -13.75 5.94
CA LYS A 2 -26.30 -13.81 6.43
C LYS A 2 -25.37 -14.38 5.35
N LEU A 3 -24.30 -13.65 5.00
CA LEU A 3 -23.29 -14.03 3.98
C LEU A 3 -22.68 -15.44 4.11
N LYS A 4 -22.86 -16.11 5.23
CA LYS A 4 -22.46 -17.51 5.45
C LYS A 4 -23.21 -18.51 4.54
N THR A 5 -24.39 -18.14 4.07
CA THR A 5 -25.20 -19.00 3.17
C THR A 5 -24.80 -18.83 1.70
N LEU A 6 -24.16 -17.69 1.35
CA LEU A 6 -23.78 -17.42 -0.05
C LEU A 6 -22.45 -18.11 -0.43
N SER A 7 -21.50 -18.23 0.51
CA SER A 7 -20.24 -18.95 0.22
C SER A 7 -20.43 -20.46 0.10
N LEU A 8 -21.38 -21.04 0.85
CA LEU A 8 -21.76 -22.44 0.67
C LEU A 8 -22.53 -22.68 -0.64
N LEU A 9 -23.29 -21.67 -1.13
CA LEU A 9 -24.05 -21.79 -2.38
C LEU A 9 -23.17 -21.65 -3.64
N ILE A 10 -22.07 -20.89 -3.58
CA ILE A 10 -21.17 -20.75 -4.75
C ILE A 10 -20.26 -21.97 -4.90
N THR A 11 -19.79 -22.57 -3.82
CA THR A 11 -19.03 -23.83 -3.87
C THR A 11 -19.94 -25.03 -4.14
N GLY A 12 -21.16 -25.06 -3.57
CA GLY A 12 -22.14 -26.08 -3.79
C GLY A 12 -22.82 -26.03 -5.15
N ALA A 13 -23.03 -24.85 -5.75
CA ALA A 13 -23.71 -24.72 -7.04
C ALA A 13 -22.85 -25.11 -8.25
N LEU A 14 -21.52 -25.08 -8.14
CA LEU A 14 -20.63 -25.56 -9.22
C LEU A 14 -20.35 -27.07 -9.18
N PHE A 15 -20.51 -27.72 -8.03
CA PHE A 15 -20.24 -29.18 -7.88
C PHE A 15 -21.40 -29.99 -7.37
N GLY A 16 -22.38 -29.41 -6.67
CA GLY A 16 -23.47 -30.16 -6.02
C GLY A 16 -24.65 -30.56 -6.91
N ALA A 17 -24.75 -29.97 -8.11
CA ALA A 17 -25.87 -30.26 -9.01
C ALA A 17 -25.71 -31.55 -9.86
N ALA A 18 -24.51 -32.14 -9.86
CA ALA A 18 -24.21 -33.27 -10.76
C ALA A 18 -24.15 -34.64 -10.07
N VAL A 19 -24.10 -34.72 -8.72
CA VAL A 19 -23.74 -35.97 -8.04
C VAL A 19 -24.91 -36.66 -7.29
N MET A 20 -25.97 -35.95 -6.88
CA MET A 20 -27.04 -36.55 -6.09
C MET A 20 -28.06 -37.42 -6.84
N PRO A 21 -28.31 -37.31 -8.17
CA PRO A 21 -29.24 -38.24 -8.81
C PRO A 21 -28.61 -39.55 -9.28
N ALA A 22 -27.29 -39.68 -9.37
CA ALA A 22 -26.63 -40.80 -10.02
C ALA A 22 -26.60 -42.08 -9.15
N GLN A 23 -26.45 -41.99 -7.85
CA GLN A 23 -26.33 -43.19 -6.99
C GLN A 23 -27.63 -43.96 -6.82
N ALA A 24 -28.77 -43.27 -6.70
CA ALA A 24 -30.07 -43.92 -6.59
C ALA A 24 -30.52 -44.60 -7.91
N ASN A 25 -30.02 -44.12 -9.05
CA ASN A 25 -30.40 -44.65 -10.37
C ASN A 25 -29.66 -45.94 -10.73
N ASN A 26 -28.43 -46.13 -10.29
CA ASN A 26 -27.60 -47.26 -10.71
C ASN A 26 -28.05 -48.61 -10.07
N GLU A 27 -28.44 -48.59 -8.80
CA GLU A 27 -28.95 -49.78 -8.10
C GLU A 27 -30.33 -50.19 -8.62
N ALA A 28 -31.20 -49.22 -8.87
CA ALA A 28 -32.48 -49.42 -9.50
C ALA A 28 -32.33 -49.96 -10.94
N MET A 29 -31.35 -49.45 -11.70
CA MET A 29 -31.03 -49.91 -13.05
C MET A 29 -30.52 -51.36 -13.06
N MET A 30 -29.60 -51.70 -12.15
CA MET A 30 -29.11 -53.09 -12.02
C MET A 30 -30.24 -54.08 -11.66
N ASN A 31 -31.14 -53.68 -10.76
CA ASN A 31 -32.30 -54.48 -10.39
C ASN A 31 -33.28 -54.64 -11.56
N LEU A 32 -33.52 -53.55 -12.33
CA LEU A 32 -34.36 -53.62 -13.53
C LEU A 32 -33.76 -54.55 -14.59
N LEU A 33 -32.46 -54.46 -14.85
CA LEU A 33 -31.77 -55.34 -15.79
C LEU A 33 -31.86 -56.79 -15.40
N LYS A 34 -31.84 -57.13 -14.08
CA LYS A 34 -32.03 -58.47 -13.56
C LYS A 34 -33.44 -58.97 -13.81
N VAL A 35 -34.47 -58.12 -13.57
CA VAL A 35 -35.87 -58.48 -13.83
C VAL A 35 -36.12 -58.75 -15.33
N LEU A 36 -35.55 -57.86 -16.21
CA LEU A 36 -35.72 -58.03 -17.66
C LEU A 36 -35.05 -59.31 -18.21
N ARG A 37 -33.90 -59.72 -17.63
CA ARG A 37 -33.26 -60.98 -17.93
C ARG A 37 -34.16 -62.18 -17.46
N ASP A 38 -34.63 -62.14 -16.21
CA ASP A 38 -35.42 -63.20 -15.62
C ASP A 38 -36.79 -63.41 -16.35
N GLN A 39 -37.28 -62.33 -17.01
CA GLN A 39 -38.48 -62.36 -17.87
C GLN A 39 -38.16 -62.76 -19.32
N GLY A 40 -36.89 -63.01 -19.64
CA GLY A 40 -36.50 -63.38 -21.01
C GLY A 40 -36.61 -62.28 -22.02
N THR A 41 -36.74 -61.01 -21.58
CA THR A 41 -36.85 -59.82 -22.46
C THR A 41 -35.51 -59.43 -23.03
N ILE A 42 -34.39 -59.72 -22.34
CA ILE A 42 -33.01 -59.51 -22.82
C ILE A 42 -32.23 -60.80 -22.76
N THR A 43 -31.28 -60.96 -23.70
CA THR A 43 -30.42 -62.16 -23.73
C THR A 43 -29.38 -62.10 -22.64
N GLU A 44 -28.87 -63.26 -22.20
CA GLU A 44 -27.79 -63.30 -21.16
C GLU A 44 -26.54 -62.51 -21.58
N GLU A 45 -26.24 -62.50 -22.86
CA GLU A 45 -25.13 -61.77 -23.42
C GLU A 45 -25.35 -60.24 -23.30
N ASN A 46 -26.51 -59.71 -23.67
CA ASN A 46 -26.90 -58.33 -23.53
C ASN A 46 -27.01 -57.92 -22.05
N TYR A 47 -27.51 -58.77 -21.18
CA TYR A 47 -27.55 -58.55 -19.73
C TYR A 47 -26.13 -58.33 -19.18
N LYS A 48 -25.18 -59.20 -19.56
CA LYS A 48 -23.81 -59.14 -19.10
C LYS A 48 -23.14 -57.84 -19.55
N LEU A 49 -23.34 -57.42 -20.79
CA LEU A 49 -22.81 -56.21 -21.35
C LEU A 49 -23.37 -54.96 -20.66
N LEU A 50 -24.65 -54.90 -20.36
CA LEU A 50 -25.31 -53.81 -19.67
C LEU A 50 -24.93 -53.72 -18.17
N ILE A 51 -24.77 -54.86 -17.52
CA ILE A 51 -24.32 -54.92 -16.13
C ILE A 51 -22.86 -54.45 -16.00
N ASP A 52 -21.99 -54.84 -16.93
CA ASP A 52 -20.59 -54.42 -16.90
C ASP A 52 -20.48 -52.89 -17.17
N ALA A 53 -21.30 -52.35 -18.08
CA ALA A 53 -21.39 -50.90 -18.29
C ALA A 53 -21.91 -50.16 -17.05
N ALA A 54 -22.97 -50.67 -16.40
CA ALA A 54 -23.53 -50.09 -15.18
C ALA A 54 -22.55 -50.16 -14.00
N LYS A 55 -21.74 -51.20 -13.88
CA LYS A 55 -20.67 -51.31 -12.88
C LYS A 55 -19.56 -50.30 -13.12
N ALA A 56 -19.10 -50.18 -14.38
CA ALA A 56 -18.07 -49.20 -14.74
C ALA A 56 -18.54 -47.75 -14.48
N ASP A 57 -19.79 -47.43 -14.76
CA ASP A 57 -20.41 -46.14 -14.46
C ASP A 57 -20.49 -45.88 -12.95
N LYS A 58 -20.83 -46.92 -12.16
CA LYS A 58 -20.83 -46.85 -10.70
C LYS A 58 -19.43 -46.61 -10.14
N GLU A 59 -18.42 -47.34 -10.58
CA GLU A 59 -17.02 -47.14 -10.14
C GLU A 59 -16.53 -45.74 -10.47
N SER A 60 -16.85 -45.22 -11.66
CA SER A 60 -16.53 -43.83 -12.04
C SER A 60 -17.22 -42.79 -11.14
N SER A 61 -18.53 -43.02 -10.84
CA SER A 61 -19.29 -42.14 -9.96
C SER A 61 -18.77 -42.15 -8.51
N ASP A 62 -18.43 -43.34 -7.99
CA ASP A 62 -17.87 -43.49 -6.64
C ASP A 62 -16.47 -42.87 -6.52
N ASP A 63 -15.63 -42.95 -7.57
CA ASP A 63 -14.33 -42.29 -7.63
C ASP A 63 -14.48 -40.76 -7.64
N VAL A 64 -15.43 -40.24 -8.43
CA VAL A 64 -15.75 -38.79 -8.45
C VAL A 64 -16.29 -38.35 -7.08
N ALA A 65 -17.20 -39.06 -6.47
CA ALA A 65 -17.75 -38.78 -5.15
C ALA A 65 -16.63 -38.76 -4.08
N SER A 66 -15.74 -39.74 -4.11
CA SER A 66 -14.56 -39.78 -3.21
C SER A 66 -13.63 -38.59 -3.40
N LYS A 67 -13.37 -38.20 -4.64
CA LYS A 67 -12.56 -37.01 -4.96
C LYS A 67 -13.24 -35.72 -4.50
N VAL A 68 -14.55 -35.59 -4.70
CA VAL A 68 -15.32 -34.42 -4.23
C VAL A 68 -15.29 -34.34 -2.70
N THR A 69 -15.49 -35.44 -1.98
CA THR A 69 -15.42 -35.46 -0.51
C THR A 69 -14.04 -35.05 0.00
N LYS A 70 -12.95 -35.52 -0.62
CA LYS A 70 -11.59 -35.09 -0.29
C LYS A 70 -11.38 -33.61 -0.52
N VAL A 71 -11.84 -33.06 -1.65
CA VAL A 71 -11.76 -31.64 -1.96
C VAL A 71 -12.59 -30.82 -0.96
N GLU A 72 -13.77 -31.26 -0.57
CA GLU A 72 -14.59 -30.60 0.45
C GLU A 72 -13.92 -30.61 1.84
N GLU A 73 -13.32 -31.73 2.23
CA GLU A 73 -12.56 -31.83 3.47
C GLU A 73 -11.34 -30.90 3.45
N GLU A 74 -10.59 -30.85 2.37
CA GLU A 74 -9.46 -29.92 2.22
C GLU A 74 -9.91 -28.46 2.18
N ALA A 75 -11.00 -28.16 1.46
CA ALA A 75 -11.58 -26.82 1.40
C ALA A 75 -12.09 -26.36 2.77
N SER A 76 -12.61 -27.26 3.60
CA SER A 76 -13.09 -26.96 4.96
C SER A 76 -11.96 -26.52 5.90
N LYS A 77 -10.71 -26.91 5.63
CA LYS A 77 -9.51 -26.48 6.38
C LYS A 77 -9.10 -25.05 6.07
N VAL A 78 -9.59 -24.47 4.96
CA VAL A 78 -9.26 -23.09 4.56
C VAL A 78 -10.22 -22.09 5.21
N LYS A 79 -9.69 -21.29 6.11
CA LYS A 79 -10.43 -20.18 6.74
C LYS A 79 -10.46 -18.96 5.82
N ILE A 80 -11.66 -18.50 5.45
CA ILE A 80 -11.87 -17.31 4.64
C ILE A 80 -12.31 -16.14 5.52
N THR A 81 -11.58 -15.03 5.46
CA THR A 81 -11.92 -13.77 6.13
C THR A 81 -12.36 -12.75 5.08
N THR A 82 -13.58 -12.21 5.24
CA THR A 82 -14.18 -11.26 4.26
C THR A 82 -14.41 -9.85 4.83
N LYS A 83 -14.24 -9.62 6.14
CA LYS A 83 -14.50 -8.34 6.79
C LYS A 83 -13.43 -7.30 6.42
N GLY A 84 -13.73 -6.46 5.42
CA GLY A 84 -12.87 -5.38 4.94
C GLY A 84 -11.61 -5.82 4.18
N LYS A 85 -11.47 -7.12 3.94
CA LYS A 85 -10.41 -7.73 3.13
C LYS A 85 -10.80 -9.18 2.79
N LEU A 86 -10.29 -9.68 1.68
CA LEU A 86 -10.36 -11.10 1.36
C LEU A 86 -9.03 -11.76 1.76
N LYS A 87 -9.07 -12.69 2.72
CA LYS A 87 -7.89 -13.45 3.14
C LYS A 87 -8.23 -14.92 3.27
N PHE A 88 -7.42 -15.77 2.67
CA PHE A 88 -7.42 -17.23 2.80
C PHE A 88 -6.32 -17.64 3.78
N THR A 89 -6.61 -18.58 4.67
CA THR A 89 -5.64 -19.07 5.65
C THR A 89 -5.82 -20.57 5.79
N GLY A 90 -4.79 -21.35 5.46
CA GLY A 90 -4.64 -22.77 5.76
C GLY A 90 -3.72 -22.95 6.97
N ASP A 91 -3.29 -24.19 7.22
CA ASP A 91 -2.48 -24.55 8.40
C ASP A 91 -1.13 -23.83 8.41
N ASN A 92 -0.39 -23.90 7.31
CA ASN A 92 0.97 -23.35 7.20
C ASN A 92 1.09 -22.26 6.15
N TRP A 93 -0.01 -21.71 5.65
CA TRP A 93 0.01 -20.68 4.61
C TRP A 93 -1.12 -19.68 4.78
N SER A 94 -0.91 -18.51 4.22
CA SER A 94 -1.98 -17.53 4.03
C SER A 94 -1.78 -16.81 2.70
N PHE A 95 -2.89 -16.40 2.08
CA PHE A 95 -2.92 -15.62 0.84
C PHE A 95 -3.96 -14.52 0.97
N GLN A 96 -3.58 -13.31 0.62
CA GLN A 96 -4.46 -12.14 0.60
C GLN A 96 -4.21 -11.34 -0.68
N PRO A 97 -5.16 -11.29 -1.62
CA PRO A 97 -5.11 -10.30 -2.68
C PRO A 97 -5.23 -8.90 -2.07
N ILE A 98 -4.43 -7.99 -2.57
CA ILE A 98 -4.41 -6.59 -2.16
C ILE A 98 -4.48 -5.68 -3.38
N GLY A 99 -5.04 -4.50 -3.19
CA GLY A 99 -5.09 -3.54 -4.27
C GLY A 99 -5.55 -2.17 -3.81
N ARG A 100 -5.47 -1.21 -4.72
CA ARG A 100 -6.05 0.12 -4.58
C ARG A 100 -6.27 0.77 -5.93
N VAL A 101 -7.32 1.55 -6.00
CA VAL A 101 -7.62 2.47 -7.10
C VAL A 101 -7.78 3.85 -6.51
N MET A 102 -7.13 4.84 -7.12
CA MET A 102 -7.27 6.26 -6.78
C MET A 102 -7.47 7.04 -8.08
N TRP A 103 -8.63 7.64 -8.21
CA TRP A 103 -8.99 8.51 -9.31
C TRP A 103 -9.05 9.95 -8.81
N ASP A 104 -8.35 10.84 -9.52
CA ASP A 104 -8.24 12.26 -9.17
C ASP A 104 -8.85 13.14 -10.27
N ALA A 105 -9.53 14.21 -9.85
CA ALA A 105 -9.85 15.38 -10.66
C ALA A 105 -9.06 16.56 -10.08
N ILE A 106 -8.40 17.33 -10.94
CA ILE A 106 -7.46 18.37 -10.57
C ILE A 106 -7.77 19.61 -11.40
N ASP A 107 -7.80 20.74 -10.73
CA ASP A 107 -7.89 22.07 -11.31
C ASP A 107 -6.83 22.95 -10.67
N THR A 108 -5.90 23.49 -11.47
CA THR A 108 -4.81 24.36 -11.00
C THR A 108 -5.00 25.76 -11.52
N ASP A 109 -4.63 26.74 -10.72
CA ASP A 109 -4.59 28.16 -11.05
C ASP A 109 -3.13 28.63 -10.94
N GLU A 110 -2.54 28.90 -12.09
CA GLU A 110 -1.16 29.39 -12.27
C GLU A 110 -1.12 30.86 -12.71
N ASP A 111 -2.21 31.61 -12.49
CA ASP A 111 -2.36 33.00 -12.92
C ASP A 111 -1.18 33.89 -12.51
N GLY A 112 -0.70 34.69 -13.45
CA GLY A 112 0.45 35.56 -13.28
C GLY A 112 1.83 34.87 -13.44
N SER A 113 1.86 33.56 -13.55
CA SER A 113 3.10 32.80 -13.73
C SER A 113 3.61 32.79 -15.18
N GLY A 114 2.73 33.01 -16.15
CA GLY A 114 2.99 32.82 -17.58
C GLY A 114 2.89 31.37 -18.04
N VAL A 115 2.41 30.48 -17.18
CA VAL A 115 2.14 29.05 -17.46
C VAL A 115 0.65 28.82 -17.51
N ASP A 116 0.19 27.98 -18.45
CA ASP A 116 -1.23 27.64 -18.53
C ASP A 116 -1.64 26.74 -17.39
N ASP A 117 -2.87 26.95 -16.90
CA ASP A 117 -3.54 26.09 -15.95
C ASP A 117 -3.64 24.64 -16.43
N PHE A 118 -3.78 23.74 -15.49
CA PHE A 118 -4.13 22.35 -15.77
C PHE A 118 -5.50 22.05 -15.20
N GLN A 119 -6.42 21.60 -16.07
CA GLN A 119 -7.70 21.03 -15.67
C GLN A 119 -7.84 19.64 -16.27
N GLY A 120 -8.09 18.65 -15.42
CA GLY A 120 -8.22 17.29 -15.93
C GLY A 120 -8.42 16.23 -14.86
N THR A 121 -8.47 15.00 -15.32
CA THR A 121 -8.61 13.82 -14.47
C THR A 121 -7.52 12.82 -14.75
N GLU A 122 -7.21 11.97 -13.76
CA GLU A 122 -6.25 10.90 -13.91
C GLU A 122 -6.57 9.70 -13.02
N LEU A 123 -6.01 8.56 -13.38
CA LEU A 123 -5.89 7.42 -12.51
C LEU A 123 -4.56 7.54 -11.74
N ARG A 124 -4.61 8.14 -10.56
CA ARG A 124 -3.40 8.44 -9.75
C ARG A 124 -2.65 7.20 -9.28
N ARG A 125 -3.41 6.12 -8.97
CA ARG A 125 -2.85 4.80 -8.61
C ARG A 125 -3.81 3.70 -9.02
N ALA A 126 -3.28 2.67 -9.66
CA ALA A 126 -3.96 1.42 -9.96
C ALA A 126 -3.06 0.26 -9.55
N ARG A 127 -3.10 -0.13 -8.28
CA ARG A 127 -2.21 -1.16 -7.75
C ARG A 127 -2.95 -2.46 -7.52
N LEU A 128 -2.29 -3.52 -7.95
CA LEU A 128 -2.71 -4.89 -7.68
C LEU A 128 -1.53 -5.67 -7.11
N GLY A 129 -1.83 -6.64 -6.27
CA GLY A 129 -0.82 -7.49 -5.69
C GLY A 129 -1.40 -8.54 -4.76
N PHE A 130 -0.51 -9.21 -4.09
CA PHE A 130 -0.84 -10.22 -3.10
C PHE A 130 0.19 -10.22 -1.98
N GLN A 131 -0.23 -10.68 -0.81
CA GLN A 131 0.65 -10.90 0.34
C GLN A 131 0.19 -12.12 1.12
N GLY A 132 1.08 -12.70 1.89
CA GLY A 132 0.74 -13.85 2.69
C GLY A 132 1.93 -14.40 3.45
N SER A 133 1.82 -15.68 3.81
CA SER A 133 2.89 -16.43 4.45
C SER A 133 2.89 -17.87 3.97
N ILE A 134 4.07 -18.50 4.01
CA ILE A 134 4.29 -19.93 3.86
C ILE A 134 5.20 -20.30 5.04
N TYR A 135 4.69 -21.14 5.97
CA TYR A 135 5.27 -21.33 7.29
C TYR A 135 5.54 -19.98 7.97
N ASP A 136 6.74 -19.75 8.47
CA ASP A 136 7.17 -18.52 9.16
C ASP A 136 7.62 -17.40 8.20
N TRP A 137 7.71 -17.69 6.90
CA TRP A 137 8.12 -16.73 5.89
C TRP A 137 6.92 -15.96 5.34
N GLY A 138 6.98 -14.65 5.44
CA GLY A 138 6.05 -13.76 4.76
C GLY A 138 6.50 -13.42 3.35
N TYR A 139 5.57 -13.07 2.48
CA TYR A 139 5.83 -12.57 1.14
C TYR A 139 4.88 -11.44 0.79
N LYS A 140 5.33 -10.54 -0.07
CA LYS A 140 4.48 -9.51 -0.69
C LYS A 140 4.96 -9.18 -2.09
N PHE A 141 3.99 -9.04 -2.98
CA PHE A 141 4.16 -8.45 -4.31
C PHE A 141 3.07 -7.40 -4.54
N GLU A 142 3.42 -6.21 -5.05
CA GLU A 142 2.49 -5.14 -5.44
C GLU A 142 3.05 -4.40 -6.64
N GLY A 143 2.32 -4.38 -7.75
CA GLY A 143 2.60 -3.59 -8.94
C GLY A 143 1.68 -2.38 -9.07
N ASP A 144 2.12 -1.34 -9.75
CA ASP A 144 1.35 -0.14 -10.12
C ASP A 144 1.22 -0.07 -11.65
N PHE A 145 0.01 0.16 -12.13
CA PHE A 145 -0.37 0.04 -13.55
C PHE A 145 -0.95 1.37 -14.10
N THR A 146 -0.51 2.51 -13.57
CA THR A 146 -1.19 3.79 -13.84
C THR A 146 -0.78 4.54 -15.09
N THR A 147 0.41 4.36 -15.64
CA THR A 147 0.98 5.29 -16.65
C THR A 147 1.36 4.64 -17.96
N GLY A 148 0.76 3.50 -18.28
CA GLY A 148 1.18 2.70 -19.45
C GLY A 148 2.41 1.84 -19.20
N ASP A 149 3.20 2.18 -18.17
CA ASP A 149 4.33 1.40 -17.70
C ASP A 149 3.98 0.73 -16.38
N THR A 150 4.30 -0.55 -16.25
CA THR A 150 4.15 -1.28 -15.01
C THR A 150 5.35 -1.03 -14.12
N SER A 151 5.13 -0.56 -12.88
CA SER A 151 6.21 -0.41 -11.90
C SER A 151 6.01 -1.31 -10.70
N ILE A 152 7.09 -1.95 -10.24
CA ILE A 152 7.09 -2.80 -9.06
C ILE A 152 7.18 -1.92 -7.82
N LYS A 153 6.20 -2.01 -6.92
CA LYS A 153 6.21 -1.25 -5.65
C LYS A 153 6.78 -2.07 -4.51
N ASP A 154 6.24 -3.23 -4.24
CA ASP A 154 6.76 -4.12 -3.22
C ASP A 154 7.00 -5.50 -3.84
N ALA A 155 8.19 -6.08 -3.67
CA ALA A 155 8.54 -7.43 -4.08
C ALA A 155 9.57 -7.97 -3.11
N TYR A 156 9.11 -8.63 -2.03
CA TYR A 156 10.02 -9.10 -0.98
C TYR A 156 9.52 -10.38 -0.30
N VAL A 157 10.46 -11.11 0.29
CA VAL A 157 10.22 -12.12 1.30
C VAL A 157 10.62 -11.57 2.68
N SER A 158 10.01 -12.07 3.73
CA SER A 158 10.29 -11.62 5.09
C SER A 158 10.25 -12.77 6.09
N TYR A 159 11.07 -12.68 7.12
CA TYR A 159 11.02 -13.57 8.26
C TYR A 159 10.91 -12.74 9.53
N GLY A 160 10.16 -13.20 10.51
CA GLY A 160 9.98 -12.48 11.76
C GLY A 160 9.83 -13.42 12.96
N THR A 161 10.47 -13.05 14.06
CA THR A 161 10.42 -13.80 15.32
C THR A 161 10.35 -12.85 16.51
N THR A 162 10.19 -13.38 17.70
CA THR A 162 10.29 -12.62 18.95
C THR A 162 11.33 -13.28 19.83
N LEU A 163 12.37 -12.54 20.19
CA LEU A 163 13.47 -12.96 21.05
C LEU A 163 13.50 -12.05 22.28
N ASN A 164 13.37 -12.61 23.47
CA ASN A 164 13.38 -11.87 24.75
C ASN A 164 12.46 -10.64 24.72
N ASP A 165 11.18 -10.82 24.29
CA ASP A 165 10.17 -9.77 24.12
C ASP A 165 10.47 -8.70 23.05
N ILE A 166 11.57 -8.82 22.33
CA ILE A 166 11.91 -7.98 21.19
C ILE A 166 11.44 -8.65 19.91
N LYS A 167 10.54 -7.99 19.19
CA LYS A 167 10.15 -8.40 17.84
C LYS A 167 11.27 -8.08 16.87
N THR A 168 11.75 -9.11 16.21
CA THR A 168 12.82 -9.02 15.21
C THR A 168 12.29 -9.46 13.87
N GLY A 169 12.62 -8.74 12.81
CA GLY A 169 12.23 -9.10 11.46
C GLY A 169 13.26 -8.70 10.43
N ILE A 170 13.33 -9.46 9.35
CA ILE A 170 14.14 -9.15 8.17
C ILE A 170 13.24 -9.18 6.93
N LYS A 171 13.50 -8.29 5.98
CA LYS A 171 12.94 -8.31 4.64
C LYS A 171 14.07 -8.33 3.62
N LEU A 172 13.92 -9.12 2.59
CA LEU A 172 14.85 -9.25 1.46
C LEU A 172 14.09 -9.01 0.17
N GLY A 173 14.55 -8.06 -0.64
CA GLY A 173 13.90 -7.60 -1.87
C GLY A 173 13.44 -6.15 -1.78
N GLN A 174 12.61 -5.70 -2.73
CA GLN A 174 12.14 -4.33 -2.80
C GLN A 174 11.05 -4.03 -1.77
N SER A 175 11.32 -3.11 -0.87
CA SER A 175 10.37 -2.67 0.16
C SER A 175 10.62 -1.22 0.55
N HIS A 176 9.72 -0.65 1.36
CA HIS A 176 9.99 0.67 1.95
C HIS A 176 11.26 0.66 2.78
N ILE A 177 12.17 1.60 2.49
CA ILE A 177 13.37 1.83 3.32
C ILE A 177 12.98 2.49 4.65
N PRO A 178 13.74 2.29 5.73
CA PRO A 178 13.49 2.92 7.03
C PRO A 178 14.02 4.37 7.08
N PHE A 179 13.23 5.31 6.52
CA PHE A 179 13.53 6.74 6.54
C PHE A 179 12.22 7.53 6.47
N GLY A 180 12.11 8.68 7.15
CA GLY A 180 10.98 9.60 7.13
C GLY A 180 9.63 9.01 7.62
N LEU A 181 8.81 9.78 8.31
CA LEU A 181 7.47 9.37 8.72
C LEU A 181 6.50 9.41 7.53
N ASN A 182 6.41 10.54 6.84
CA ASN A 182 5.51 10.73 5.71
C ASN A 182 5.80 9.76 4.56
N THR A 183 7.08 9.47 4.29
CA THR A 183 7.50 8.51 3.27
C THR A 183 7.03 7.09 3.58
N LYS A 184 7.02 6.70 4.87
CA LYS A 184 6.60 5.37 5.34
C LYS A 184 5.10 5.20 5.44
N ILE A 185 4.32 6.27 5.61
CA ILE A 185 2.86 6.19 5.65
C ILE A 185 2.34 5.76 4.27
N SER A 186 1.54 4.71 4.26
CA SER A 186 0.92 4.25 3.00
C SER A 186 0.00 5.33 2.43
N SER A 187 0.06 5.55 1.11
CA SER A 187 -0.84 6.50 0.43
C SER A 187 -2.34 6.24 0.65
N LYS A 188 -2.71 5.04 1.10
CA LYS A 188 -4.10 4.73 1.52
C LYS A 188 -4.53 5.47 2.77
N TYR A 189 -3.58 5.94 3.59
CA TYR A 189 -3.81 6.41 4.95
C TYR A 189 -3.29 7.83 5.22
N MET A 190 -2.73 8.49 4.21
CA MET A 190 -2.33 9.91 4.30
C MET A 190 -3.55 10.79 4.56
N THR A 191 -3.38 11.86 5.32
CA THR A 191 -4.44 12.84 5.59
C THR A 191 -4.80 13.61 4.33
N PHE A 192 -3.82 13.99 3.52
CA PHE A 192 -3.95 14.74 2.26
C PHE A 192 -3.69 13.86 1.04
N MET A 193 -4.09 14.35 -0.14
CA MET A 193 -3.93 13.65 -1.41
C MET A 193 -2.45 13.45 -1.78
N ASP A 194 -1.61 14.44 -1.48
CA ASP A 194 -0.17 14.41 -1.73
C ASP A 194 0.64 14.47 -0.43
N ARG A 195 1.88 13.94 -0.47
CA ARG A 195 2.85 14.08 0.61
C ARG A 195 3.38 15.51 0.66
N PRO A 196 3.98 15.91 1.79
CA PRO A 196 4.82 17.10 1.80
C PRO A 196 5.92 17.01 0.74
N TRP A 197 6.36 18.14 0.19
CA TRP A 197 7.32 18.21 -0.91
C TRP A 197 8.62 17.44 -0.64
N PHE A 198 9.16 17.51 0.56
CA PHE A 198 10.38 16.78 0.93
C PHE A 198 10.19 15.24 1.02
N ALA A 199 8.96 14.75 1.06
CA ALA A 199 8.65 13.33 1.23
C ALA A 199 8.12 12.65 -0.03
N ASP A 200 7.96 13.35 -1.14
CA ASP A 200 7.44 12.83 -2.42
C ASP A 200 8.40 13.10 -3.59
N SER A 201 9.67 12.83 -3.38
CA SER A 201 10.69 13.17 -4.36
C SER A 201 11.88 12.22 -4.36
N SER A 202 12.84 12.47 -5.23
CA SER A 202 14.11 11.75 -5.33
C SER A 202 15.01 11.91 -4.10
N ILE A 203 14.82 12.98 -3.31
CA ILE A 203 15.59 13.23 -2.07
C ILE A 203 15.12 12.36 -0.90
N SER A 204 13.92 11.79 -0.94
CA SER A 204 13.39 10.89 0.09
C SER A 204 12.89 9.61 -0.55
N PRO A 205 13.79 8.69 -0.97
CA PRO A 205 13.40 7.49 -1.66
C PRO A 205 12.47 6.64 -0.79
N ALA A 206 11.32 6.27 -1.35
CA ALA A 206 10.32 5.52 -0.60
C ALA A 206 10.63 4.02 -0.56
N ARG A 207 11.18 3.50 -1.66
CA ARG A 207 11.46 2.06 -1.84
C ARG A 207 12.76 1.86 -2.58
N GLU A 208 13.50 0.84 -2.11
CA GLU A 208 14.67 0.31 -2.79
C GLU A 208 14.76 -1.19 -2.58
N SER A 209 15.57 -1.87 -3.40
CA SER A 209 15.85 -3.30 -3.31
C SER A 209 17.04 -3.57 -2.40
N GLY A 210 16.94 -4.56 -1.53
CA GLY A 210 18.01 -4.94 -0.61
C GLY A 210 17.51 -5.62 0.65
N ALA A 211 18.19 -5.40 1.77
CA ALA A 211 17.87 -5.98 3.06
C ALA A 211 17.44 -4.92 4.06
N VAL A 212 16.32 -5.16 4.76
CA VAL A 212 15.85 -4.30 5.86
C VAL A 212 15.66 -5.16 7.10
N VAL A 213 16.33 -4.81 8.17
CA VAL A 213 16.20 -5.43 9.51
C VAL A 213 15.40 -4.47 10.40
N ALA A 214 14.48 -5.00 11.18
CA ALA A 214 13.66 -4.22 12.09
C ALA A 214 13.55 -4.88 13.46
N LEU A 215 13.65 -4.07 14.49
CA LEU A 215 13.47 -4.41 15.89
C LEU A 215 12.32 -3.58 16.48
N ALA A 216 11.55 -4.13 17.40
CA ALA A 216 10.54 -3.39 18.10
C ALA A 216 10.23 -4.00 19.47
N ALA A 217 9.77 -3.16 20.40
CA ALA A 217 9.12 -3.65 21.62
C ALA A 217 7.88 -4.48 21.28
N LYS A 218 7.48 -5.37 22.17
CA LYS A 218 6.28 -6.21 22.02
C LYS A 218 5.00 -5.37 21.75
N ASP A 219 4.90 -4.20 22.38
CA ASP A 219 3.81 -3.23 22.24
C ASP A 219 4.09 -2.13 21.18
N TYR A 220 5.27 -2.16 20.54
CA TYR A 220 5.75 -1.16 19.60
C TYR A 220 5.97 0.25 20.19
N LYS A 221 6.12 0.40 21.50
CA LYS A 221 6.48 1.69 22.11
C LYS A 221 7.81 2.23 21.65
N TRP A 222 8.72 1.36 21.20
CA TRP A 222 9.87 1.75 20.43
C TRP A 222 10.02 0.85 19.20
N THR A 223 10.57 1.40 18.14
CA THR A 223 10.95 0.69 16.91
C THR A 223 12.31 1.17 16.46
N LEU A 224 13.11 0.28 15.90
CA LEU A 224 14.36 0.58 15.22
C LEU A 224 14.41 -0.25 13.95
N ALA A 225 14.76 0.36 12.83
CA ALA A 225 14.97 -0.37 11.59
C ALA A 225 16.19 0.18 10.86
N THR A 226 16.92 -0.70 10.20
CA THR A 226 18.02 -0.35 9.31
C THR A 226 17.87 -1.06 7.98
N GLY A 227 18.27 -0.40 6.90
CA GLY A 227 18.25 -0.93 5.53
C GLY A 227 19.60 -0.74 4.86
N LEU A 228 20.06 -1.76 4.17
CA LEU A 228 21.15 -1.69 3.20
C LEU A 228 20.53 -2.06 1.85
N THR A 229 20.43 -1.08 0.98
CA THR A 229 19.63 -1.16 -0.26
C THR A 229 20.35 -0.49 -1.42
N ASN A 230 19.91 -0.74 -2.64
CA ASN A 230 20.45 -0.11 -3.83
C ASN A 230 19.36 -0.04 -4.91
N GLY A 231 18.95 1.18 -5.29
CA GLY A 231 18.01 1.46 -6.37
C GLY A 231 16.68 0.70 -6.31
N THR A 232 15.92 0.78 -7.37
CA THR A 232 14.64 0.08 -7.54
C THR A 232 14.74 -1.06 -8.56
N LEU A 233 13.82 -2.02 -8.50
CA LEU A 233 13.74 -3.10 -9.49
C LEU A 233 13.33 -2.59 -10.88
N ASP A 234 12.68 -1.43 -10.95
CA ASP A 234 12.27 -0.80 -12.20
C ASP A 234 13.46 -0.20 -12.97
N ASP A 235 14.49 0.25 -12.25
CA ASP A 235 15.69 0.87 -12.83
C ASP A 235 16.69 -0.16 -13.40
N GLY A 236 16.43 -1.46 -13.17
CA GLY A 236 17.36 -2.52 -13.46
C GLY A 236 18.57 -2.51 -12.50
N PHE A 237 19.49 -3.45 -12.68
CA PHE A 237 20.76 -3.45 -11.96
C PHE A 237 21.71 -2.51 -12.70
N THR A 238 21.71 -1.22 -12.37
CA THR A 238 22.73 -0.30 -12.87
C THR A 238 23.86 -0.24 -11.85
N ASP A 239 25.08 -0.51 -12.28
CA ASP A 239 26.28 -0.50 -11.43
C ASP A 239 26.57 0.87 -10.81
N ASN A 240 25.92 1.93 -11.29
CA ASN A 240 26.19 3.32 -10.96
C ASN A 240 25.28 3.94 -9.88
N ASN A 241 24.29 3.19 -9.37
CA ASN A 241 23.49 3.64 -8.25
C ASN A 241 24.15 3.22 -6.93
N GLY A 242 24.78 4.15 -6.24
CA GLY A 242 25.45 3.89 -4.96
C GLY A 242 24.53 3.19 -3.94
N SER A 243 25.14 2.38 -3.06
CA SER A 243 24.38 1.73 -1.98
C SER A 243 23.82 2.74 -1.01
N THR A 244 22.60 2.51 -0.55
CA THR A 244 21.90 3.31 0.45
C THR A 244 21.94 2.60 1.80
N LEU A 245 22.48 3.26 2.83
CA LEU A 245 22.28 2.89 4.22
C LEU A 245 21.19 3.80 4.80
N SER A 246 20.17 3.22 5.38
CA SER A 246 19.07 3.96 6.02
C SER A 246 18.79 3.42 7.41
N VAL A 247 18.49 4.31 8.35
CA VAL A 247 18.15 3.97 9.75
C VAL A 247 16.98 4.85 10.18
N ARG A 248 16.02 4.26 10.88
CA ARG A 248 14.92 5.00 11.52
C ARG A 248 14.59 4.38 12.88
N GLY A 249 14.54 5.23 13.89
CA GLY A 249 14.00 4.92 15.21
C GLY A 249 12.71 5.67 15.49
N SER A 250 11.82 5.11 16.31
CA SER A 250 10.71 5.83 16.90
C SER A 250 10.48 5.40 18.36
N TYR A 251 9.97 6.33 19.15
CA TYR A 251 9.65 6.12 20.56
C TYR A 251 8.31 6.78 20.90
N VAL A 252 7.55 6.15 21.78
CA VAL A 252 6.25 6.64 22.26
C VAL A 252 6.40 7.04 23.73
N PRO A 253 6.75 8.32 24.02
CA PRO A 253 6.94 8.80 25.37
C PRO A 253 5.64 8.85 26.20
N TYR A 254 4.51 8.98 25.53
CA TYR A 254 3.21 8.98 26.17
C TYR A 254 2.25 8.07 25.42
N MET A 255 1.59 7.16 26.14
CA MET A 255 0.51 6.31 25.64
C MET A 255 -0.43 5.94 26.78
N LYS A 256 -1.61 6.53 26.82
CA LYS A 256 -2.71 6.08 27.63
C LYS A 256 -3.39 4.86 26.98
N ASP A 257 -3.65 4.97 25.69
CA ASP A 257 -4.19 3.95 24.81
C ASP A 257 -3.82 4.30 23.34
N LYS A 258 -4.31 3.52 22.36
CA LYS A 258 -4.01 3.74 20.94
C LYS A 258 -4.68 4.98 20.32
N ASN A 259 -5.62 5.59 21.04
CA ASN A 259 -6.29 6.83 20.63
C ASN A 259 -5.76 8.05 21.39
N HIS A 260 -4.84 7.84 22.37
CA HIS A 260 -4.22 8.91 23.17
C HIS A 260 -2.74 8.59 23.33
N LEU A 261 -1.94 9.08 22.42
CA LEU A 261 -0.49 8.85 22.40
C LEU A 261 0.27 10.02 21.75
N LEU A 262 1.54 10.11 22.10
CA LEU A 262 2.54 10.93 21.44
C LEU A 262 3.69 10.02 21.04
N GLN A 263 4.09 10.06 19.77
CA GLN A 263 5.26 9.40 19.21
C GLN A 263 6.25 10.45 18.72
N VAL A 264 7.53 10.20 18.89
CA VAL A 264 8.63 10.91 18.26
C VAL A 264 9.47 9.93 17.44
N GLY A 265 10.12 10.42 16.39
CA GLY A 265 10.96 9.60 15.54
C GLY A 265 12.11 10.40 14.96
N ALA A 266 13.15 9.67 14.54
CA ALA A 266 14.27 10.22 13.80
C ALA A 266 14.76 9.20 12.79
N GLY A 267 15.34 9.69 11.69
CA GLY A 267 15.93 8.85 10.65
C GLY A 267 17.20 9.48 10.10
N TYR A 268 18.06 8.62 9.57
CA TYR A 268 19.25 8.98 8.83
C TYR A 268 19.33 8.14 7.57
N LEU A 269 19.79 8.73 6.51
CA LEU A 269 20.04 8.09 5.22
C LEU A 269 21.36 8.59 4.66
N THR A 270 22.18 7.69 4.12
CA THR A 270 23.31 8.05 3.27
C THR A 270 23.32 7.16 2.05
N LYS A 271 23.67 7.75 0.91
CA LYS A 271 23.75 7.08 -0.38
C LYS A 271 25.08 7.41 -1.02
N GLY A 272 25.76 6.40 -1.55
CA GLY A 272 26.98 6.56 -2.31
C GLY A 272 26.77 7.38 -3.59
N GLY A 273 27.86 7.81 -4.17
CA GLY A 273 27.87 8.65 -5.36
C GLY A 273 27.17 8.06 -6.58
N GLY A 274 26.88 8.89 -7.54
CA GLY A 274 26.20 8.55 -8.78
C GLY A 274 26.58 9.47 -9.93
N ASP A 275 26.10 9.15 -11.15
CA ASP A 275 26.53 9.87 -12.35
C ASP A 275 25.89 11.25 -12.49
N THR A 276 24.63 11.39 -12.11
CA THR A 276 23.92 12.68 -12.25
C THR A 276 22.86 12.82 -11.16
N PHE A 277 22.64 14.05 -10.73
CA PHE A 277 21.55 14.40 -9.83
C PHE A 277 20.80 15.62 -10.37
N LYS A 278 19.47 15.59 -10.25
CA LYS A 278 18.58 16.71 -10.47
C LYS A 278 17.38 16.60 -9.54
N TYR A 279 17.11 17.63 -8.80
CA TYR A 279 15.89 17.75 -8.03
C TYR A 279 14.89 18.65 -8.75
N GLU A 280 13.64 18.28 -8.78
CA GLU A 280 12.58 19.07 -9.41
C GLU A 280 11.27 18.88 -8.64
N GLN A 281 10.67 19.99 -8.22
CA GLN A 281 9.42 19.98 -7.46
C GLN A 281 8.34 20.83 -8.14
N ARG A 282 7.17 20.25 -8.32
CA ARG A 282 5.92 20.93 -8.65
C ARG A 282 5.28 21.48 -7.39
N LEU A 283 4.57 22.61 -7.47
CA LEU A 283 4.12 23.32 -6.28
C LEU A 283 2.77 22.84 -5.75
N VAL A 284 1.73 22.78 -6.57
CA VAL A 284 0.36 22.51 -6.11
C VAL A 284 -0.19 21.18 -6.57
N SER A 285 0.32 20.66 -7.69
CA SER A 285 -0.10 19.35 -8.24
C SER A 285 1.08 18.67 -8.94
N HIS A 286 1.12 17.35 -8.93
CA HIS A 286 2.07 16.58 -9.74
C HIS A 286 1.76 16.66 -11.26
N LYS A 287 0.66 17.34 -11.65
CA LYS A 287 0.30 17.68 -13.04
C LYS A 287 0.67 19.10 -13.44
N ASP A 288 1.17 19.92 -12.53
CA ASP A 288 1.68 21.25 -12.88
C ASP A 288 2.67 21.15 -14.04
N LYS A 289 2.55 22.02 -15.02
CA LYS A 289 3.43 22.02 -16.19
C LYS A 289 4.86 22.44 -15.80
N MET A 290 4.99 23.35 -14.85
CA MET A 290 6.27 23.84 -14.36
C MET A 290 6.73 23.15 -13.09
N LYS A 291 8.03 22.97 -12.99
CA LYS A 291 8.74 22.53 -11.79
C LYS A 291 9.52 23.74 -11.28
N TRP A 292 8.84 24.55 -10.49
CA TRP A 292 9.34 25.86 -10.07
C TRP A 292 10.55 25.78 -9.15
N LEU A 293 10.59 24.81 -8.27
CA LEU A 293 11.74 24.54 -7.41
C LEU A 293 12.58 23.45 -8.06
N SER A 294 13.78 23.77 -8.46
CA SER A 294 14.64 22.80 -9.14
C SER A 294 16.13 23.14 -8.99
N THR A 295 16.96 22.13 -8.79
CA THR A 295 18.41 22.26 -8.94
C THR A 295 18.79 22.29 -10.42
N LYS A 296 19.93 22.89 -10.75
CA LYS A 296 20.59 22.61 -12.02
C LYS A 296 20.98 21.13 -12.08
N PRO A 297 21.03 20.53 -13.29
CA PRO A 297 21.61 19.20 -13.41
C PRO A 297 23.05 19.22 -12.91
N VAL A 298 23.34 18.40 -11.92
CA VAL A 298 24.68 18.20 -11.40
C VAL A 298 25.26 16.96 -12.06
N GLY A 299 26.52 17.04 -12.48
CA GLY A 299 27.25 15.88 -12.97
C GLY A 299 27.52 14.87 -11.86
N LYS A 300 28.67 14.21 -11.92
CA LYS A 300 29.05 13.23 -10.91
C LYS A 300 28.94 13.80 -9.50
N ILE A 301 28.19 13.11 -8.63
CA ILE A 301 28.09 13.42 -7.20
C ILE A 301 28.91 12.39 -6.40
N ASP A 302 29.52 12.82 -5.30
CA ASP A 302 30.29 11.94 -4.42
C ASP A 302 29.40 11.10 -3.51
N GLY A 303 28.28 11.68 -3.12
CA GLY A 303 27.29 11.02 -2.28
C GLY A 303 26.15 11.95 -1.89
N SER A 304 25.33 11.45 -1.00
CA SER A 304 24.30 12.26 -0.36
C SER A 304 23.97 11.71 1.03
N HIS A 305 23.52 12.59 1.91
CA HIS A 305 23.00 12.18 3.21
C HIS A 305 21.78 13.01 3.60
N ALA A 306 20.96 12.46 4.48
CA ALA A 306 19.76 13.13 4.98
C ALA A 306 19.48 12.79 6.44
N TYR A 307 18.89 13.74 7.14
CA TYR A 307 18.28 13.48 8.45
C TYR A 307 16.81 13.83 8.41
N THR A 308 16.02 13.13 9.25
CA THR A 308 14.65 13.49 9.49
C THR A 308 14.34 13.38 10.99
N ILE A 309 13.55 14.32 11.50
CA ILE A 309 12.95 14.22 12.81
C ILE A 309 11.46 14.42 12.68
N ASP A 310 10.69 13.66 13.45
CA ASP A 310 9.24 13.70 13.38
C ASP A 310 8.56 13.52 14.73
N ALA A 311 7.34 14.03 14.80
CA ALA A 311 6.42 13.80 15.89
C ALA A 311 5.02 13.53 15.37
N MET A 312 4.28 12.65 16.05
CA MET A 312 2.88 12.33 15.74
C MET A 312 2.10 12.19 17.06
N GLY A 313 1.01 12.93 17.18
CA GLY A 313 0.09 12.87 18.31
C GLY A 313 -1.31 12.45 17.87
N VAL A 314 -1.97 11.64 18.69
CA VAL A 314 -3.39 11.31 18.59
C VAL A 314 -4.04 11.57 19.93
N TYR A 315 -5.13 12.32 19.94
CA TYR A 315 -5.91 12.62 21.14
C TYR A 315 -7.42 12.56 20.82
N GLY A 316 -7.99 11.36 20.95
CA GLY A 316 -9.37 11.11 20.54
C GLY A 316 -9.56 11.41 19.04
N PRO A 317 -10.50 12.30 18.68
CA PRO A 317 -10.75 12.68 17.28
C PRO A 317 -9.69 13.63 16.70
N PHE A 318 -8.86 14.25 17.53
CA PHE A 318 -7.78 15.14 17.09
C PHE A 318 -6.49 14.35 16.81
N HIS A 319 -5.77 14.73 15.78
CA HIS A 319 -4.42 14.26 15.50
C HIS A 319 -3.58 15.37 14.89
N ALA A 320 -2.27 15.27 15.10
CA ALA A 320 -1.29 16.15 14.47
C ALA A 320 -0.02 15.38 14.14
N MET A 321 0.68 15.81 13.10
CA MET A 321 2.00 15.31 12.70
C MET A 321 2.88 16.49 12.31
N ALA A 322 4.17 16.37 12.62
CA ALA A 322 5.21 17.29 12.15
C ALA A 322 6.42 16.47 11.72
N GLU A 323 7.07 16.87 10.64
CA GLU A 323 8.31 16.26 10.16
C GLU A 323 9.20 17.34 9.55
N TYR A 324 10.48 17.30 9.90
CA TYR A 324 11.57 18.08 9.30
C TYR A 324 12.49 17.13 8.56
N ASN A 325 12.97 17.57 7.41
CA ASN A 325 13.91 16.84 6.58
C ASN A 325 15.03 17.80 6.13
N ASP A 326 16.26 17.33 6.19
CA ASP A 326 17.45 18.00 5.72
C ASP A 326 18.22 17.01 4.84
N TYR A 327 18.48 17.38 3.60
CA TYR A 327 19.11 16.54 2.59
C TYR A 327 20.25 17.29 1.92
N THR A 328 21.47 16.73 1.99
CA THR A 328 22.66 17.29 1.36
C THR A 328 23.15 16.39 0.24
N ILE A 329 23.45 16.98 -0.90
CA ILE A 329 24.11 16.34 -2.05
C ILE A 329 25.55 16.82 -2.10
N GLU A 330 26.48 15.88 -1.94
CA GLU A 330 27.91 16.13 -1.91
C GLU A 330 28.48 16.18 -3.32
N GLN A 331 29.26 17.24 -3.64
CA GLN A 331 29.87 17.44 -4.93
C GLN A 331 31.38 17.52 -4.81
N ASP A 332 32.13 16.88 -5.72
CA ASP A 332 33.60 16.83 -5.70
C ASP A 332 34.26 18.21 -5.91
N ILE A 333 33.69 19.07 -6.77
CA ILE A 333 34.33 20.31 -7.20
C ILE A 333 33.50 21.56 -6.86
N ALA A 334 32.19 21.42 -6.74
CA ALA A 334 31.28 22.54 -6.48
C ALA A 334 30.79 22.51 -5.01
N ARG A 335 30.15 23.62 -4.61
CA ARG A 335 29.46 23.66 -3.31
C ARG A 335 28.37 22.60 -3.25
N ASP A 336 28.23 21.93 -2.11
CA ASP A 336 27.14 21.02 -1.84
C ASP A 336 25.78 21.70 -2.02
N ILE A 337 24.77 20.89 -2.34
CA ILE A 337 23.39 21.35 -2.46
C ILE A 337 22.62 20.88 -1.23
N ASP A 338 22.08 21.86 -0.50
CA ASP A 338 21.22 21.58 0.65
C ASP A 338 19.75 21.77 0.29
N ILE A 339 18.92 20.78 0.61
CA ILE A 339 17.47 20.83 0.41
C ILE A 339 16.81 20.56 1.74
N THR A 340 16.20 21.59 2.33
CA THR A 340 15.54 21.50 3.62
C THR A 340 14.05 21.70 3.48
N GLY A 341 13.28 21.02 4.32
CA GLY A 341 11.84 21.23 4.36
C GLY A 341 11.21 20.73 5.64
N TYR A 342 10.10 21.32 6.00
CA TYR A 342 9.27 20.79 7.08
C TYR A 342 7.79 20.87 6.73
N ALA A 343 7.00 20.06 7.41
CA ALA A 343 5.55 20.14 7.35
C ALA A 343 4.95 19.91 8.73
N VAL A 344 3.89 20.66 8.99
CA VAL A 344 3.02 20.46 10.17
C VAL A 344 1.61 20.30 9.70
N GLU A 345 0.98 19.18 10.08
CA GLU A 345 -0.41 18.90 9.76
C GLU A 345 -1.22 18.58 11.00
N ALA A 346 -2.50 18.98 10.99
CA ALA A 346 -3.47 18.65 12.02
C ALA A 346 -4.80 18.26 11.38
N GLY A 347 -5.54 17.39 12.04
CA GLY A 347 -6.85 16.95 11.58
C GLY A 347 -7.78 16.61 12.75
N TYR A 348 -9.08 16.73 12.47
CA TYR A 348 -10.14 16.46 13.43
C TYR A 348 -11.26 15.66 12.78
N PHE A 349 -11.66 14.55 13.42
CA PHE A 349 -12.80 13.76 12.98
C PHE A 349 -14.10 14.31 13.60
N LEU A 350 -14.92 14.95 12.76
CA LEU A 350 -16.20 15.56 13.16
C LEU A 350 -17.18 14.51 13.73
N THR A 351 -17.04 13.28 13.32
CA THR A 351 -17.87 12.13 13.70
C THR A 351 -17.28 11.31 14.85
N GLY A 352 -16.15 11.77 15.41
CA GLY A 352 -15.58 11.25 16.66
C GLY A 352 -14.70 10.01 16.50
N GLU A 353 -14.29 9.60 15.28
CA GLU A 353 -13.27 8.59 15.06
C GLU A 353 -11.91 9.06 15.58
N SER A 354 -10.95 8.14 15.64
CA SER A 354 -9.55 8.46 15.95
C SER A 354 -8.66 7.93 14.83
N LEU A 355 -7.61 8.67 14.54
CA LEU A 355 -6.54 8.19 13.65
C LEU A 355 -5.93 6.92 14.27
N LYS A 356 -5.88 5.84 13.51
CA LYS A 356 -5.34 4.59 14.03
C LYS A 356 -3.82 4.58 13.95
N TRP A 357 -3.21 4.44 15.11
CA TRP A 357 -1.78 4.14 15.21
C TRP A 357 -1.53 2.63 15.17
N LYS A 358 -0.53 2.21 14.40
CA LYS A 358 -0.14 0.80 14.28
C LYS A 358 1.35 0.67 13.98
N LYS A 359 2.10 0.07 14.89
CA LYS A 359 3.52 -0.27 14.67
C LYS A 359 4.40 0.94 14.29
N GLY A 360 4.16 2.11 14.89
CA GLY A 360 4.92 3.32 14.63
C GLY A 360 4.40 4.19 13.47
N TYR A 361 3.26 3.87 12.87
CA TYR A 361 2.70 4.59 11.72
C TYR A 361 1.18 4.72 11.82
N THR A 362 0.61 5.61 10.99
CA THR A 362 -0.83 5.69 10.82
C THR A 362 -1.38 4.53 10.00
N SER A 363 -2.61 4.18 10.20
CA SER A 363 -3.34 3.17 9.45
C SER A 363 -4.79 3.61 9.20
N GLY A 364 -5.58 2.78 8.51
CA GLY A 364 -6.92 3.13 8.05
C GLY A 364 -7.91 3.44 9.17
N ILE A 365 -8.93 4.18 8.83
CA ILE A 365 -10.07 4.55 9.69
C ILE A 365 -11.15 3.47 9.61
N THR A 366 -11.89 3.27 10.70
CA THR A 366 -13.15 2.51 10.66
C THR A 366 -14.26 3.44 11.11
N PRO A 367 -15.17 3.83 10.24
CA PRO A 367 -16.33 4.65 10.64
C PRO A 367 -17.11 4.00 11.78
N LYS A 368 -17.52 4.80 12.76
CA LYS A 368 -18.36 4.36 13.89
C LYS A 368 -19.84 4.32 13.49
N SER A 369 -20.22 5.17 12.54
CA SER A 369 -21.59 5.31 12.02
C SER A 369 -21.75 4.59 10.68
N PRO A 370 -22.94 4.04 10.35
CA PRO A 370 -23.26 3.53 9.02
C PRO A 370 -23.27 4.65 7.95
N TYR A 371 -23.36 5.91 8.36
CA TYR A 371 -23.28 7.07 7.47
C TYR A 371 -21.84 7.52 7.17
N GLY A 372 -20.85 6.75 7.61
CA GLY A 372 -19.44 7.06 7.37
C GLY A 372 -18.83 8.00 8.41
N ALA A 373 -17.59 8.43 8.13
CA ALA A 373 -16.82 9.33 8.98
C ALA A 373 -16.39 10.58 8.21
N TRP A 374 -16.33 11.72 8.89
CA TRP A 374 -15.92 13.00 8.33
C TRP A 374 -14.70 13.55 9.07
N GLN A 375 -13.73 14.03 8.32
CA GLN A 375 -12.49 14.62 8.82
C GLN A 375 -12.24 15.94 8.11
N ILE A 376 -11.85 16.97 8.87
CA ILE A 376 -11.26 18.21 8.35
C ILE A 376 -9.79 18.24 8.74
N ALA A 377 -8.94 18.83 7.91
CA ALA A 377 -7.51 18.90 8.17
C ALA A 377 -6.88 20.14 7.51
N ALA A 378 -5.76 20.59 8.08
CA ALA A 378 -4.90 21.62 7.50
C ALA A 378 -3.44 21.18 7.60
N ARG A 379 -2.62 21.60 6.63
CA ARG A 379 -1.16 21.42 6.60
C ARG A 379 -0.50 22.70 6.13
N PHE A 380 0.59 23.06 6.80
CA PHE A 380 1.57 24.02 6.34
C PHE A 380 2.87 23.28 6.01
N GLU A 381 3.51 23.62 4.92
CA GLU A 381 4.79 23.04 4.53
C GLU A 381 5.68 24.06 3.85
N THR A 382 6.99 23.87 4.01
CA THR A 382 8.03 24.67 3.36
C THR A 382 9.02 23.78 2.65
N LEU A 383 9.70 24.32 1.65
CA LEU A 383 10.86 23.72 1.01
C LEU A 383 11.85 24.81 0.60
N GLU A 384 13.12 24.66 0.97
CA GLU A 384 14.24 25.52 0.59
C GLU A 384 15.28 24.70 -0.18
N ILE A 385 15.82 25.23 -1.26
CA ILE A 385 16.95 24.69 -2.01
C ILE A 385 18.07 25.70 -1.97
N ASP A 386 19.22 25.35 -1.37
CA ASP A 386 20.44 26.14 -1.32
C ASP A 386 21.51 25.50 -2.23
N GLU A 387 21.52 25.89 -3.49
CA GLU A 387 22.47 25.41 -4.50
C GLU A 387 23.61 26.40 -4.76
N SER A 388 23.38 27.69 -4.48
CA SER A 388 24.30 28.77 -4.83
C SER A 388 24.12 29.96 -3.88
N LEU A 389 24.60 31.12 -4.26
CA LEU A 389 24.32 32.39 -3.54
C LEU A 389 22.84 32.81 -3.61
N LEU A 390 22.06 32.15 -4.49
CA LEU A 390 20.63 32.40 -4.71
C LEU A 390 19.84 31.15 -4.26
N LYS A 391 18.91 31.34 -3.33
CA LYS A 391 18.08 30.29 -2.79
C LYS A 391 16.72 30.21 -3.50
N ASP A 392 16.24 29.02 -3.70
CA ASP A 392 14.85 28.75 -4.07
C ASP A 392 14.06 28.34 -2.83
N GLU A 393 12.88 28.90 -2.65
CA GLU A 393 12.08 28.69 -1.45
C GLU A 393 10.59 28.75 -1.79
N ALA A 394 9.77 27.92 -1.15
CA ALA A 394 8.34 28.05 -1.22
C ALA A 394 7.65 27.59 0.07
N ASP A 395 6.52 28.28 0.35
CA ASP A 395 5.61 27.95 1.42
C ASP A 395 4.24 27.62 0.85
N LYS A 396 3.58 26.60 1.45
CA LYS A 396 2.27 26.15 1.01
C LYS A 396 1.35 25.82 2.18
N TRP A 397 0.09 26.24 2.05
CA TRP A 397 -1.01 25.76 2.85
C TRP A 397 -1.85 24.74 2.09
N THR A 398 -2.27 23.70 2.76
CA THR A 398 -3.25 22.73 2.26
C THR A 398 -4.40 22.62 3.25
N ALA A 399 -5.63 22.85 2.80
CA ALA A 399 -6.84 22.53 3.54
C ALA A 399 -7.51 21.30 2.95
N GLY A 400 -8.08 20.43 3.78
CA GLY A 400 -8.66 19.18 3.31
C GLY A 400 -9.93 18.77 4.04
N VAL A 401 -10.85 18.15 3.28
CA VAL A 401 -12.02 17.46 3.81
C VAL A 401 -11.99 16.03 3.31
N ASN A 402 -12.12 15.07 4.23
CA ASN A 402 -12.15 13.65 3.93
C ASN A 402 -13.48 13.05 4.39
N TYR A 403 -14.12 12.30 3.52
CA TYR A 403 -15.28 11.48 3.84
C TYR A 403 -14.96 10.00 3.63
N TYR A 404 -15.19 9.21 4.64
CA TYR A 404 -14.96 7.77 4.68
C TYR A 404 -16.29 7.02 4.69
N PRO A 405 -16.89 6.68 3.54
CA PRO A 405 -18.13 5.88 3.49
C PRO A 405 -17.96 4.54 4.20
N THR A 406 -16.80 3.91 4.04
CA THR A 406 -16.44 2.65 4.67
C THR A 406 -14.97 2.66 5.12
N GLN A 407 -14.53 1.60 5.79
CA GLN A 407 -13.10 1.46 6.12
C GLN A 407 -12.18 1.29 4.91
N ASN A 408 -12.73 1.04 3.72
CA ASN A 408 -11.99 0.73 2.50
C ASN A 408 -12.20 1.74 1.37
N THR A 409 -13.09 2.71 1.56
CA THR A 409 -13.41 3.75 0.57
C THR A 409 -13.26 5.13 1.20
N ARG A 410 -12.79 6.10 0.40
CA ARG A 410 -12.63 7.49 0.83
C ARG A 410 -12.83 8.45 -0.33
N LEU A 411 -13.52 9.55 -0.07
CA LEU A 411 -13.57 10.73 -0.93
C LEU A 411 -12.76 11.84 -0.24
N MET A 412 -11.98 12.58 -1.00
CA MET A 412 -11.13 13.65 -0.49
C MET A 412 -11.33 14.90 -1.35
N LEU A 413 -11.37 16.06 -0.71
CA LEU A 413 -11.28 17.36 -1.36
C LEU A 413 -10.13 18.11 -0.70
N ASN A 414 -9.14 18.57 -1.49
CA ASN A 414 -8.05 19.40 -1.03
C ASN A 414 -8.02 20.72 -1.79
N TYR A 415 -7.68 21.78 -1.08
CA TYR A 415 -7.30 23.07 -1.62
C TYR A 415 -5.87 23.35 -1.20
N ASP A 416 -5.00 23.61 -2.17
CA ASP A 416 -3.60 23.97 -1.96
C ASP A 416 -3.38 25.41 -2.41
N LYS A 417 -2.59 26.18 -1.64
CA LYS A 417 -2.23 27.55 -1.94
C LYS A 417 -0.78 27.79 -1.58
N VAL A 418 0.05 28.12 -2.56
CA VAL A 418 1.40 28.66 -2.34
C VAL A 418 1.26 30.10 -1.88
N THR A 419 1.93 30.46 -0.79
CA THR A 419 1.81 31.78 -0.17
C THR A 419 3.13 32.57 -0.21
N ASP A 420 4.23 31.87 -0.44
CA ASP A 420 5.52 32.48 -0.73
C ASP A 420 6.25 31.65 -1.78
N LEU A 421 6.89 32.31 -2.74
CA LEU A 421 7.67 31.66 -3.79
C LEU A 421 8.85 32.52 -4.16
N LYS A 422 10.05 32.00 -3.99
CA LYS A 422 11.29 32.58 -4.41
C LYS A 422 12.01 31.62 -5.36
N VAL A 423 12.37 32.09 -6.53
CA VAL A 423 13.08 31.32 -7.56
C VAL A 423 14.31 32.12 -8.02
N ASN A 424 15.49 31.51 -7.94
CA ASN A 424 16.79 32.13 -8.17
C ASN A 424 16.98 33.39 -7.29
N GLY A 425 16.59 33.29 -6.01
CA GLY A 425 16.69 34.43 -5.07
C GLY A 425 15.70 35.57 -5.30
N ILE A 426 14.77 35.44 -6.28
CA ILE A 426 13.84 36.50 -6.66
C ILE A 426 12.43 36.08 -6.21
N ASN A 427 11.80 36.94 -5.40
CA ASN A 427 10.41 36.73 -5.00
C ASN A 427 9.50 36.84 -6.23
N ARG A 428 8.65 35.83 -6.41
CA ARG A 428 7.61 35.80 -7.43
C ARG A 428 6.34 36.44 -6.91
N LYS A 429 5.61 37.12 -7.81
CA LYS A 429 4.39 37.84 -7.43
C LYS A 429 3.11 37.00 -7.62
N PHE A 430 3.22 35.79 -8.17
CA PHE A 430 2.11 34.86 -8.35
C PHE A 430 2.09 33.82 -7.22
N GLU A 431 0.92 33.35 -6.90
CA GLU A 431 0.64 32.41 -5.81
C GLU A 431 -0.19 31.23 -6.33
N PRO A 432 0.45 30.22 -6.94
CA PRO A 432 -0.26 29.07 -7.51
C PRO A 432 -1.21 28.42 -6.52
N SER A 433 -2.35 27.99 -7.00
CA SER A 433 -3.31 27.25 -6.19
C SER A 433 -3.89 26.04 -6.94
N SER A 434 -4.53 25.13 -6.21
CA SER A 434 -5.26 24.02 -6.83
C SER A 434 -6.44 23.56 -6.00
N VAL A 435 -7.47 23.09 -6.68
CA VAL A 435 -8.54 22.30 -6.09
C VAL A 435 -8.44 20.88 -6.61
N LYS A 436 -8.36 19.92 -5.70
CA LYS A 436 -8.20 18.50 -6.04
C LYS A 436 -9.25 17.65 -5.36
N PHE A 437 -9.85 16.76 -6.12
CA PHE A 437 -10.79 15.76 -5.62
C PHE A 437 -10.24 14.36 -5.90
N ARG A 438 -10.34 13.45 -4.92
CA ARG A 438 -9.97 12.04 -5.06
C ARG A 438 -11.10 11.12 -4.64
N ALA A 439 -11.40 10.12 -5.47
CA ALA A 439 -12.14 8.94 -5.09
C ALA A 439 -11.17 7.76 -4.93
N GLN A 440 -11.22 7.08 -3.78
CA GLN A 440 -10.28 6.01 -3.44
C GLN A 440 -11.02 4.77 -2.94
N ALA A 441 -10.60 3.59 -3.44
CA ALA A 441 -10.98 2.28 -2.91
C ALA A 441 -9.73 1.40 -2.75
N TYR A 442 -9.72 0.52 -1.71
CA TYR A 442 -8.65 -0.44 -1.51
C TYR A 442 -9.14 -1.69 -0.76
N TRP A 443 -8.44 -2.81 -0.94
CA TRP A 443 -8.75 -4.10 -0.33
C TRP A 443 -7.52 -4.88 0.11
#